data_41e116895dca6b303ebcd2910763096d
#
_entry.id   41e116895dca6b303ebcd2910763096d
#
_cell.length_a   1.000
_cell.length_b   1.000
_cell.length_c   1.000
_cell.angle_alpha   90.00
_cell.angle_beta   90.00
_cell.angle_gamma   90.00
#
_symmetry.space_group_name_H-M   'P 1'
#
loop_
_entity.id
_entity.type
_entity.pdbx_description
1 polymer ?
#
loop_
_entity_poly.entity_id
_entity_poly.type
_entity_poly.pdbx_seq_one_letter_code
_entity_poly.pdbx_strand_id
1 'polypeptide(L)'
;MEVNVFQPGSLQEALGILAENKDNKLKILAGGTDLLLELDRLKKKNINLMDITKINELRSIKKDEGNIRIGSLATFNQIIENELIDTYLSSLANAAGKVGSVQIRNRATLGGNIANSSPAADSLPVLTSLSAQLK
;
A
#
# COMPACT_ATOMS: atom_id res chain seq x y z
N MET A 1 -7.51 25.10 3.79
CA MET A 1 -6.74 23.87 4.06
C MET A 1 -5.44 23.99 3.27
N GLU A 2 -4.32 24.00 3.95
CA GLU A 2 -3.01 24.04 3.31
C GLU A 2 -2.46 22.61 3.29
N VAL A 3 -2.08 22.14 2.12
CA VAL A 3 -1.56 20.77 1.94
C VAL A 3 -0.21 20.89 1.25
N ASN A 4 0.83 20.45 1.93
CA ASN A 4 2.15 20.31 1.35
C ASN A 4 2.29 18.88 0.83
N VAL A 5 2.63 18.72 -0.44
CA VAL A 5 2.76 17.41 -1.08
C VAL A 5 4.19 17.20 -1.54
N PHE A 6 4.83 16.16 -1.02
CA PHE A 6 6.10 15.63 -1.52
C PHE A 6 5.79 14.48 -2.46
N GLN A 7 6.49 14.40 -3.60
CA GLN A 7 6.21 13.38 -4.61
C GLN A 7 7.52 12.76 -5.13
N PRO A 8 8.17 11.91 -4.31
CA PRO A 8 9.44 11.29 -4.68
C PRO A 8 9.29 10.36 -5.89
N GLY A 9 10.30 10.35 -6.75
CA GLY A 9 10.39 9.46 -7.90
C GLY A 9 11.09 8.13 -7.62
N SER A 10 11.77 7.99 -6.47
CA SER A 10 12.51 6.80 -6.07
C SER A 10 12.34 6.49 -4.59
N LEU A 11 12.62 5.23 -4.21
CA LEU A 11 12.62 4.83 -2.80
C LEU A 11 13.66 5.61 -1.98
N GLN A 12 14.85 5.83 -2.55
CA GLN A 12 15.91 6.57 -1.88
C GLN A 12 15.51 8.02 -1.57
N GLU A 13 14.87 8.69 -2.52
CA GLU A 13 14.34 10.05 -2.31
C GLU A 13 13.26 10.05 -1.23
N ALA A 14 12.33 9.08 -1.25
CA ALA A 14 11.29 8.96 -0.23
C ALA A 14 11.87 8.76 1.17
N LEU A 15 12.89 7.93 1.31
CA LEU A 15 13.58 7.70 2.59
C LEU A 15 14.31 8.96 3.08
N GLY A 16 14.89 9.75 2.16
CA GLY A 16 15.49 11.06 2.48
C GLY A 16 14.44 12.03 3.04
N ILE A 17 13.31 12.17 2.36
CA ILE A 17 12.19 13.03 2.81
C ILE A 17 11.68 12.59 4.19
N LEU A 18 11.54 11.28 4.43
CA LEU A 18 11.14 10.75 5.73
C LEU A 18 12.14 11.10 6.83
N ALA A 19 13.43 10.98 6.53
CA ALA A 19 14.50 11.28 7.49
C ALA A 19 14.52 12.77 7.90
N GLU A 20 14.25 13.67 6.95
CA GLU A 20 14.22 15.12 7.18
C GLU A 20 12.92 15.57 7.89
N ASN A 21 11.83 14.81 7.78
CA ASN A 21 10.51 15.17 8.28
C ASN A 21 10.03 14.33 9.47
N LYS A 22 10.94 13.79 10.29
CA LYS A 22 10.59 12.90 11.43
C LYS A 22 9.56 13.50 12.39
N ASP A 23 9.63 14.80 12.64
CA ASP A 23 8.76 15.51 13.58
C ASP A 23 7.51 16.14 12.94
N ASN A 24 7.39 16.13 11.63
CA ASN A 24 6.40 16.88 10.86
C ASN A 24 5.10 16.13 10.55
N LYS A 25 4.81 15.04 11.24
CA LYS A 25 3.56 14.24 11.05
C LYS A 25 3.23 13.99 9.58
N LEU A 26 4.26 13.66 8.79
CA LEU A 26 4.15 13.34 7.37
C LEU A 26 3.27 12.09 7.18
N LYS A 27 2.21 12.20 6.39
CA LYS A 27 1.34 11.07 6.04
C LYS A 27 1.77 10.51 4.68
N ILE A 28 1.87 9.20 4.59
CA ILE A 28 2.24 8.52 3.35
C ILE A 28 0.96 8.21 2.56
N LEU A 29 0.90 8.69 1.33
CA LEU A 29 -0.20 8.45 0.41
C LEU A 29 0.21 7.38 -0.61
N ALA A 30 -0.47 6.25 -0.59
CA ALA A 30 -0.42 5.19 -1.60
C ALA A 30 -1.72 5.20 -2.43
N GLY A 31 -2.60 4.21 -2.28
CA GLY A 31 -3.89 4.19 -2.96
C GLY A 31 -4.87 5.29 -2.56
N GLY A 32 -4.77 5.80 -1.35
CA GLY A 32 -5.58 6.90 -0.82
C GLY A 32 -7.00 6.52 -0.41
N THR A 33 -7.38 5.25 -0.51
CA THR A 33 -8.76 4.79 -0.27
C THR A 33 -9.22 4.96 1.17
N ASP A 34 -8.32 4.91 2.13
CA ASP A 34 -8.60 5.13 3.56
C ASP A 34 -8.11 6.50 4.02
N LEU A 35 -6.86 6.84 3.71
CA LEU A 35 -6.23 8.07 4.18
C LEU A 35 -6.99 9.34 3.78
N LEU A 36 -7.46 9.44 2.53
CA LEU A 36 -8.16 10.64 2.07
C LEU A 36 -9.51 10.80 2.78
N LEU A 37 -10.21 9.70 3.06
CA LEU A 37 -11.44 9.72 3.84
C LEU A 37 -11.19 10.12 5.30
N GLU A 38 -10.10 9.63 5.90
CA GLU A 38 -9.68 10.02 7.25
C GLU A 38 -9.40 11.52 7.33
N LEU A 39 -8.65 12.07 6.37
CA LEU A 39 -8.29 13.47 6.33
C LEU A 39 -9.51 14.39 6.16
N ASP A 40 -10.46 13.99 5.32
CA ASP A 40 -11.73 14.72 5.12
C ASP A 40 -12.56 14.74 6.41
N ARG A 41 -12.72 13.60 7.07
CA ARG A 41 -13.45 13.48 8.34
C ARG A 41 -12.86 14.33 9.45
N LEU A 42 -11.53 14.36 9.55
CA LEU A 42 -10.83 15.08 10.62
C LEU A 42 -10.73 16.58 10.38
N LYS A 43 -11.11 17.07 9.18
CA LYS A 43 -11.03 18.51 8.78
C LYS A 43 -9.68 19.13 9.17
N LYS A 44 -8.59 18.35 9.03
CA LYS A 44 -7.26 18.80 9.43
C LYS A 44 -6.82 20.01 8.61
N LYS A 45 -6.29 21.01 9.30
CA LYS A 45 -5.58 22.13 8.69
C LYS A 45 -4.09 21.79 8.67
N ASN A 46 -3.38 22.17 7.62
CA ASN A 46 -1.93 21.98 7.46
C ASN A 46 -1.52 20.48 7.47
N ILE A 47 -1.65 19.85 6.33
CA ILE A 47 -1.33 18.43 6.14
C ILE A 47 -0.07 18.33 5.30
N ASN A 48 0.90 17.53 5.76
CA ASN A 48 2.06 17.13 4.97
C ASN A 48 1.80 15.71 4.45
N LEU A 49 1.77 15.56 3.13
CA LEU A 49 1.60 14.28 2.43
C LEU A 49 2.87 13.93 1.67
N MET A 50 3.23 12.66 1.68
CA MET A 50 4.20 12.11 0.74
C MET A 50 3.47 11.12 -0.16
N ASP A 51 3.27 11.50 -1.42
CA ASP A 51 2.67 10.65 -2.44
C ASP A 51 3.74 9.76 -3.07
N ILE A 52 3.71 8.47 -2.71
CA ILE A 52 4.67 7.47 -3.18
C ILE A 52 4.22 6.76 -4.46
N THR A 53 3.11 7.15 -5.06
CA THR A 53 2.51 6.45 -6.22
C THR A 53 3.39 6.44 -7.47
N LYS A 54 4.39 7.32 -7.56
CA LYS A 54 5.35 7.38 -8.67
C LYS A 54 6.56 6.45 -8.51
N ILE A 55 6.72 5.80 -7.36
CA ILE A 55 7.85 4.90 -7.11
C ILE A 55 7.54 3.53 -7.75
N ASN A 56 7.95 3.35 -8.99
CA ASN A 56 7.63 2.15 -9.77
C ASN A 56 8.20 0.85 -9.18
N GLU A 57 9.37 0.91 -8.54
CA GLU A 57 10.00 -0.25 -7.90
C GLU A 57 9.13 -0.88 -6.81
N LEU A 58 8.23 -0.12 -6.19
CA LEU A 58 7.29 -0.61 -5.18
C LEU A 58 6.03 -1.29 -5.75
N ARG A 59 5.90 -1.41 -7.08
CA ARG A 59 4.72 -2.03 -7.73
C ARG A 59 4.93 -3.47 -8.14
N SER A 60 6.18 -3.95 -8.17
CA SER A 60 6.51 -5.24 -8.76
C SER A 60 5.99 -6.41 -7.94
N ILE A 61 5.52 -7.46 -8.64
CA ILE A 61 5.27 -8.79 -8.07
C ILE A 61 6.20 -9.75 -8.81
N LYS A 62 7.10 -10.41 -8.09
CA LYS A 62 8.12 -11.26 -8.71
C LYS A 62 8.53 -12.42 -7.80
N LYS A 63 9.00 -13.51 -8.44
CA LYS A 63 9.65 -14.61 -7.74
C LYS A 63 11.11 -14.25 -7.49
N ASP A 64 11.59 -14.48 -6.28
CA ASP A 64 12.92 -14.16 -5.84
C ASP A 64 13.41 -15.22 -4.84
N GLU A 65 14.40 -16.01 -5.22
CA GLU A 65 15.03 -17.06 -4.39
C GLU A 65 14.02 -17.99 -3.68
N GLY A 66 12.99 -18.44 -4.41
CA GLY A 66 11.94 -19.32 -3.87
C GLY A 66 10.81 -18.62 -3.11
N ASN A 67 10.89 -17.31 -2.94
CA ASN A 67 9.84 -16.49 -2.37
C ASN A 67 9.08 -15.70 -3.44
N ILE A 68 7.88 -15.26 -3.12
CA ILE A 68 7.14 -14.27 -3.90
C ILE A 68 7.31 -12.92 -3.19
N ARG A 69 7.94 -11.97 -3.88
CA ARG A 69 8.07 -10.60 -3.42
C ARG A 69 6.95 -9.75 -4.02
N ILE A 70 6.18 -9.09 -3.18
CA ILE A 70 5.07 -8.22 -3.58
C ILE A 70 5.40 -6.81 -3.12
N GLY A 71 5.47 -5.87 -4.07
CA GLY A 71 5.72 -4.47 -3.77
C GLY A 71 4.56 -3.84 -3.00
N SER A 72 4.87 -2.89 -2.11
CA SER A 72 3.88 -2.24 -1.25
C SER A 72 2.81 -1.45 -2.02
N LEU A 73 3.10 -1.00 -3.24
CA LEU A 73 2.17 -0.33 -4.14
C LEU A 73 1.43 -1.27 -5.09
N ALA A 74 1.64 -2.59 -5.00
CA ALA A 74 0.82 -3.54 -5.75
C ALA A 74 -0.65 -3.38 -5.32
N THR A 75 -1.53 -3.12 -6.29
CA THR A 75 -2.96 -2.98 -6.03
C THR A 75 -3.63 -4.34 -5.88
N PHE A 76 -4.78 -4.40 -5.22
CA PHE A 76 -5.51 -5.66 -5.08
C PHE A 76 -5.93 -6.24 -6.44
N ASN A 77 -6.27 -5.42 -7.43
CA ASN A 77 -6.52 -5.94 -8.78
C ASN A 77 -5.26 -6.55 -9.42
N GLN A 78 -4.10 -5.91 -9.28
CA GLN A 78 -2.85 -6.51 -9.76
C GLN A 78 -2.54 -7.86 -9.09
N ILE A 79 -2.84 -7.99 -7.79
CA ILE A 79 -2.69 -9.25 -7.06
C ILE A 79 -3.63 -10.33 -7.61
N ILE A 80 -4.91 -9.99 -7.86
CA ILE A 80 -5.91 -10.93 -8.40
C ILE A 80 -5.53 -11.43 -9.79
N GLU A 81 -4.99 -10.54 -10.64
CA GLU A 81 -4.68 -10.82 -12.04
C GLU A 81 -3.27 -11.42 -12.24
N ASN A 82 -2.49 -11.56 -11.18
CA ASN A 82 -1.10 -12.00 -11.29
C ASN A 82 -0.97 -13.52 -11.26
N GLU A 83 -0.39 -14.10 -12.29
CA GLU A 83 -0.21 -15.56 -12.44
C GLU A 83 0.62 -16.19 -11.32
N LEU A 84 1.65 -15.52 -10.79
CA LEU A 84 2.43 -16.03 -9.66
C LEU A 84 1.57 -16.12 -8.40
N ILE A 85 0.71 -15.13 -8.17
CA ILE A 85 -0.19 -15.13 -7.03
C ILE A 85 -1.26 -16.21 -7.19
N ASP A 86 -1.86 -16.34 -8.35
CA ASP A 86 -2.84 -17.39 -8.63
C ASP A 86 -2.25 -18.79 -8.44
N THR A 87 -1.06 -19.02 -8.95
CA THR A 87 -0.38 -20.31 -8.89
C THR A 87 0.08 -20.69 -7.48
N TYR A 88 0.70 -19.77 -6.75
CA TYR A 88 1.40 -20.07 -5.49
C TYR A 88 0.72 -19.54 -4.23
N LEU A 89 -0.12 -18.52 -4.35
CA LEU A 89 -0.73 -17.78 -3.25
C LEU A 89 -2.23 -17.54 -3.50
N SER A 90 -2.95 -18.56 -4.02
CA SER A 90 -4.36 -18.44 -4.40
C SER A 90 -5.27 -17.94 -3.26
N SER A 91 -4.93 -18.26 -2.01
CA SER A 91 -5.62 -17.72 -0.83
C SER A 91 -5.52 -16.20 -0.74
N LEU A 92 -4.37 -15.61 -1.14
CA LEU A 92 -4.19 -14.16 -1.19
C LEU A 92 -5.02 -13.53 -2.32
N ALA A 93 -5.07 -14.17 -3.49
CA ALA A 93 -5.93 -13.71 -4.59
C ALA A 93 -7.41 -13.71 -4.18
N ASN A 94 -7.86 -14.76 -3.50
CA ASN A 94 -9.23 -14.87 -2.99
C ASN A 94 -9.55 -13.79 -1.94
N ALA A 95 -8.65 -13.52 -1.01
CA ALA A 95 -8.81 -12.45 -0.02
C ALA A 95 -8.83 -11.08 -0.68
N ALA A 96 -7.94 -10.85 -1.64
CA ALA A 96 -7.88 -9.61 -2.43
C ALA A 96 -9.21 -9.34 -3.15
N GLY A 97 -9.87 -10.37 -3.68
CA GLY A 97 -11.17 -10.27 -4.33
C GLY A 97 -12.32 -9.82 -3.43
N LYS A 98 -12.17 -9.95 -2.11
CA LYS A 98 -13.16 -9.52 -1.12
C LYS A 98 -12.99 -8.06 -0.68
N VAL A 99 -11.88 -7.43 -1.03
CA VAL A 99 -11.62 -6.03 -0.66
C VAL A 99 -12.51 -5.10 -1.47
N GLY A 100 -13.44 -4.42 -0.80
CA GLY A 100 -14.26 -3.34 -1.37
C GLY A 100 -14.89 -3.64 -2.73
N SER A 101 -15.02 -2.61 -3.54
CA SER A 101 -15.46 -2.69 -4.94
C SER A 101 -14.28 -2.82 -5.91
N VAL A 102 -14.56 -3.07 -7.18
CA VAL A 102 -13.55 -3.06 -8.26
C VAL A 102 -12.80 -1.72 -8.29
N GLN A 103 -13.52 -0.60 -8.15
CA GLN A 103 -12.93 0.74 -8.14
C GLN A 103 -11.96 0.91 -6.96
N ILE A 104 -12.32 0.42 -5.79
CA ILE A 104 -11.44 0.41 -4.61
C ILE A 104 -10.21 -0.46 -4.87
N ARG A 105 -10.37 -1.69 -5.37
CA ARG A 105 -9.27 -2.61 -5.66
C ARG A 105 -8.30 -2.11 -6.72
N ASN A 106 -8.75 -1.27 -7.64
CA ASN A 106 -7.89 -0.61 -8.63
C ASN A 106 -6.93 0.41 -8.01
N ARG A 107 -7.22 0.89 -6.81
CA ARG A 107 -6.43 1.91 -6.12
C ARG A 107 -5.80 1.43 -4.82
N ALA A 108 -6.56 0.71 -4.02
CA ALA A 108 -6.09 0.18 -2.74
C ALA A 108 -4.90 -0.75 -2.94
N THR A 109 -3.84 -0.52 -2.17
CA THR A 109 -2.57 -1.25 -2.26
C THR A 109 -2.40 -2.20 -1.08
N LEU A 110 -1.64 -3.27 -1.28
CA LEU A 110 -1.34 -4.22 -0.20
C LEU A 110 -0.62 -3.53 0.96
N GLY A 111 0.40 -2.72 0.66
CA GLY A 111 1.14 -1.99 1.70
C GLY A 111 0.26 -0.99 2.45
N GLY A 112 -0.62 -0.27 1.76
CA GLY A 112 -1.59 0.64 2.39
C GLY A 112 -2.56 -0.09 3.32
N ASN A 113 -3.05 -1.26 2.90
CA ASN A 113 -3.95 -2.09 3.71
C ASN A 113 -3.27 -2.61 4.99
N ILE A 114 -2.02 -3.09 4.88
CA ILE A 114 -1.22 -3.53 6.03
C ILE A 114 -0.95 -2.35 6.98
N ALA A 115 -0.51 -1.20 6.45
CA ALA A 115 -0.17 -0.03 7.25
C ALA A 115 -1.39 0.57 7.98
N ASN A 116 -2.57 0.53 7.36
CA ASN A 116 -3.82 0.97 7.98
C ASN A 116 -4.28 0.05 9.13
N SER A 117 -3.87 -1.23 9.09
CA SER A 117 -4.11 -2.22 10.16
C SER A 117 -5.58 -2.30 10.62
N SER A 118 -6.53 -2.15 9.70
CA SER A 118 -7.94 -2.30 10.04
C SER A 118 -8.22 -3.70 10.57
N PRO A 119 -8.96 -3.86 11.70
CA PRO A 119 -9.38 -5.18 12.18
C PRO A 119 -10.20 -5.98 11.17
N ALA A 120 -10.82 -5.31 10.20
CA ALA A 120 -11.61 -5.91 9.13
C ALA A 120 -10.81 -6.16 7.84
N ALA A 121 -9.48 -6.02 7.86
CA ALA A 121 -8.65 -6.21 6.68
C ALA A 121 -8.54 -7.70 6.31
N ASP A 122 -9.14 -8.09 5.18
CA ASP A 122 -9.18 -9.49 4.70
C ASP A 122 -7.79 -10.06 4.37
N SER A 123 -6.82 -9.21 4.01
CA SER A 123 -5.46 -9.65 3.63
C SER A 123 -4.61 -10.08 4.83
N LEU A 124 -4.78 -9.48 6.01
CA LEU A 124 -3.90 -9.71 7.16
C LEU A 124 -3.92 -11.15 7.67
N PRO A 125 -5.08 -11.81 7.87
CA PRO A 125 -5.11 -13.20 8.30
C PRO A 125 -4.42 -14.14 7.30
N VAL A 126 -4.59 -13.89 6.00
CA VAL A 126 -3.97 -14.69 4.95
C VAL A 126 -2.46 -14.49 4.93
N LEU A 127 -1.98 -13.24 4.97
CA LEU A 127 -0.54 -12.97 5.04
C LEU A 127 0.11 -13.61 6.26
N THR A 128 -0.56 -13.58 7.41
CA THR A 128 -0.10 -14.24 8.63
C THR A 128 -0.02 -15.76 8.44
N SER A 129 -1.04 -16.38 7.86
CA SER A 129 -1.04 -17.83 7.61
C SER A 129 0.04 -18.26 6.61
N LEU A 130 0.42 -17.38 5.69
CA LEU A 130 1.50 -17.60 4.72
C LEU A 130 2.89 -17.26 5.30
N SER A 131 2.98 -16.90 6.58
CA SER A 131 4.23 -16.48 7.23
C SER A 131 4.92 -15.34 6.47
N ALA A 132 4.15 -14.40 5.92
CA ALA A 132 4.67 -13.27 5.18
C ALA A 132 5.57 -12.39 6.04
N GLN A 133 6.64 -11.88 5.42
CA GLN A 133 7.62 -11.00 6.07
C GLN A 133 7.59 -9.62 5.43
N LEU A 134 7.74 -8.59 6.24
CA LEU A 134 7.94 -7.22 5.77
C LEU A 134 9.46 -6.95 5.65
N LYS A 135 9.85 -6.30 4.57
CA LYS A 135 11.23 -5.85 4.32
C LYS A 135 11.26 -4.34 4.12
#